data_573dc998e13ca0f0c93be1059ff9976f
#
_entry.id   573dc998e13ca0f0c93be1059ff9976f
#
_cell.length_a   1.000
_cell.length_b   1.000
_cell.length_c   1.000
_cell.angle_alpha   90.00
_cell.angle_beta   90.00
_cell.angle_gamma   90.00
#
_symmetry.space_group_name_H-M   'P 1'
#
loop_
_entity.id
_entity.type
_entity.pdbx_description
1 polymer ?
#
loop_
_entity_poly.entity_id
_entity_poly.type
_entity_poly.pdbx_seq_one_letter_code
_entity_poly.pdbx_strand_id
1 'polypeptide(L)'
;MFGLTEGDLSKRILGCGDGPASFNVEATDRGFQVTSCDPVYQFRADEIRRRIDDVYPEIMTKMRQGVGNYIWDSLSSVEQLGEVRMKAMSRFLSDFDAGCRQGRYVSASLPSLPFSDSEFDLAVCSHYLFLYSDHVDGAAHLDSMRELCRVASEVRVFPVVSLDGEASKHLDQVMTTLSANGIDVSLQPVSYRFQKGATEMLVAKSV
;
A
#
# COMPACT_ATOMS: atom_id res chain seq x y z
N MET A 1 0.97 1.72 10.69
CA MET A 1 0.73 0.63 9.76
C MET A 1 2.01 -0.17 9.53
N PHE A 2 3.00 0.33 8.83
CA PHE A 2 4.27 -0.38 8.56
C PHE A 2 5.35 -0.28 9.64
N GLY A 3 5.06 0.28 10.80
CA GLY A 3 6.03 0.48 11.88
C GLY A 3 7.26 1.31 11.45
N LEU A 4 7.08 2.28 10.55
CA LEU A 4 8.18 3.11 10.06
C LEU A 4 8.80 3.91 11.21
N THR A 5 10.12 3.79 11.31
CA THR A 5 10.95 4.58 12.23
C THR A 5 11.54 5.79 11.52
N GLU A 6 12.12 6.74 12.25
CA GLU A 6 12.86 7.87 11.64
C GLU A 6 14.03 7.35 10.78
N GLY A 7 14.66 6.22 11.17
CA GLY A 7 15.68 5.58 10.36
C GLY A 7 15.12 5.00 9.05
N ASP A 8 13.90 4.47 9.04
CA ASP A 8 13.24 4.02 7.80
C ASP A 8 12.89 5.20 6.90
N LEU A 9 12.44 6.31 7.46
CA LEU A 9 12.08 7.50 6.70
C LEU A 9 13.29 8.17 6.01
N SER A 10 14.52 7.93 6.49
CA SER A 10 15.75 8.41 5.83
C SER A 10 16.18 7.56 4.62
N LYS A 11 15.52 6.43 4.37
CA LYS A 11 15.77 5.53 3.25
C LYS A 11 15.09 6.02 1.96
N ARG A 12 15.51 5.46 0.82
CA ARG A 12 14.77 5.57 -0.45
C ARG A 12 13.59 4.62 -0.37
N ILE A 13 12.39 5.17 -0.32
CA ILE A 13 11.15 4.39 -0.11
C ILE A 13 10.36 4.31 -1.42
N LEU A 14 9.92 3.09 -1.78
CA LEU A 14 8.91 2.85 -2.80
C LEU A 14 7.56 2.56 -2.12
N GLY A 15 6.53 3.33 -2.43
CA GLY A 15 5.15 2.99 -2.15
C GLY A 15 4.53 2.31 -3.37
N CYS A 16 3.99 1.11 -3.21
CA CYS A 16 3.44 0.33 -4.32
C CYS A 16 1.96 0.02 -4.13
N GLY A 17 1.15 0.38 -5.14
CA GLY A 17 -0.30 0.31 -5.04
C GLY A 17 -0.86 1.39 -4.11
N ASP A 18 -0.24 2.58 -4.10
CA ASP A 18 -0.56 3.64 -3.15
C ASP A 18 -1.89 4.34 -3.47
N GLY A 19 -2.31 4.35 -4.74
CA GLY A 19 -3.46 5.13 -5.15
C GLY A 19 -3.34 6.62 -4.81
N PRO A 20 -4.46 7.34 -4.61
CA PRO A 20 -4.45 8.77 -4.28
C PRO A 20 -4.17 9.03 -2.78
N ALA A 21 -3.05 8.50 -2.25
CA ALA A 21 -2.65 8.63 -0.84
C ALA A 21 -1.74 9.83 -0.59
N SER A 22 -1.82 10.43 0.60
CA SER A 22 -1.02 11.60 0.99
C SER A 22 0.40 11.26 1.46
N PHE A 23 0.74 9.98 1.63
CA PHE A 23 2.02 9.57 2.22
C PHE A 23 3.23 10.17 1.50
N ASN A 24 3.26 10.10 0.16
CA ASN A 24 4.37 10.64 -0.64
C ASN A 24 4.57 12.14 -0.39
N VAL A 25 3.52 12.93 -0.53
CA VAL A 25 3.61 14.38 -0.37
C VAL A 25 3.92 14.77 1.08
N GLU A 26 3.36 14.11 2.08
CA GLU A 26 3.64 14.39 3.50
C GLU A 26 5.08 14.03 3.88
N ALA A 27 5.60 12.93 3.34
CA ALA A 27 7.00 12.55 3.52
C ALA A 27 7.95 13.53 2.82
N THR A 28 7.63 13.94 1.59
CA THR A 28 8.40 14.93 0.82
C THR A 28 8.46 16.28 1.51
N ASP A 29 7.35 16.77 2.10
CA ASP A 29 7.31 18.01 2.88
C ASP A 29 8.25 17.97 4.10
N ARG A 30 8.53 16.77 4.61
CA ARG A 30 9.47 16.54 5.72
C ARG A 30 10.91 16.29 5.24
N GLY A 31 11.16 16.34 3.93
CA GLY A 31 12.47 16.15 3.33
C GLY A 31 12.87 14.69 3.10
N PHE A 32 11.91 13.75 3.16
CA PHE A 32 12.17 12.33 2.88
C PHE A 32 12.01 11.98 1.40
N GLN A 33 12.63 10.87 0.97
CA GLN A 33 12.63 10.42 -0.41
C GLN A 33 11.63 9.27 -0.59
N VAL A 34 10.49 9.58 -1.20
CA VAL A 34 9.45 8.59 -1.51
C VAL A 34 9.10 8.65 -2.99
N THR A 35 9.12 7.51 -3.64
CA THR A 35 8.51 7.30 -4.97
C THR A 35 7.28 6.43 -4.78
N SER A 36 6.15 6.82 -5.35
CA SER A 36 4.91 6.04 -5.34
C SER A 36 4.62 5.50 -6.73
N CYS A 37 4.24 4.22 -6.84
CA CYS A 37 3.75 3.66 -8.09
C CYS A 37 2.33 3.12 -7.96
N ASP A 38 1.50 3.44 -8.96
CA ASP A 38 0.12 2.98 -9.08
C ASP A 38 -0.36 3.18 -10.52
N PRO A 39 -1.15 2.26 -11.10
CA PRO A 39 -1.69 2.45 -12.44
C PRO A 39 -2.61 3.67 -12.58
N VAL A 40 -3.19 4.18 -11.49
CA VAL A 40 -4.03 5.39 -11.52
C VAL A 40 -3.24 6.65 -11.92
N TYR A 41 -1.92 6.64 -11.76
CA TYR A 41 -1.07 7.79 -12.11
C TYR A 41 -0.87 8.01 -13.63
N GLN A 42 -1.46 7.14 -14.47
CA GLN A 42 -1.57 7.40 -15.91
C GLN A 42 -2.59 8.50 -16.25
N PHE A 43 -3.51 8.80 -15.33
CA PHE A 43 -4.58 9.77 -15.54
C PHE A 43 -4.15 11.15 -15.03
N ARG A 44 -4.84 12.18 -15.51
CA ARG A 44 -4.63 13.55 -15.05
C ARG A 44 -5.27 13.80 -13.70
N ALA A 45 -4.80 14.78 -12.96
CA ALA A 45 -5.32 15.12 -11.64
C ALA A 45 -6.86 15.38 -11.64
N ASP A 46 -7.39 16.02 -12.69
CA ASP A 46 -8.82 16.28 -12.80
C ASP A 46 -9.65 15.01 -13.11
N GLU A 47 -9.08 14.03 -13.79
CA GLU A 47 -9.70 12.73 -14.03
C GLU A 47 -9.71 11.88 -12.77
N ILE A 48 -8.60 11.85 -12.02
CA ILE A 48 -8.51 11.18 -10.73
C ILE A 48 -9.51 11.80 -9.74
N ARG A 49 -9.61 13.13 -9.70
CA ARG A 49 -10.59 13.83 -8.84
C ARG A 49 -12.01 13.41 -9.16
N ARG A 50 -12.40 13.46 -10.44
CA ARG A 50 -13.76 13.02 -10.85
C ARG A 50 -14.03 11.58 -10.44
N ARG A 51 -13.05 10.69 -10.63
CA ARG A 51 -13.21 9.30 -10.22
C ARG A 51 -13.37 9.14 -8.71
N ILE A 52 -12.63 9.91 -7.90
CA ILE A 52 -12.80 9.94 -6.44
C ILE A 52 -14.22 10.36 -6.08
N ASP A 53 -14.71 11.47 -6.65
CA ASP A 53 -16.04 12.01 -6.37
C ASP A 53 -17.15 11.02 -6.79
N ASP A 54 -17.00 10.35 -7.93
CA ASP A 54 -17.94 9.36 -8.46
C ASP A 54 -18.06 8.11 -7.57
N VAL A 55 -16.93 7.61 -7.04
CA VAL A 55 -16.93 6.35 -6.27
C VAL A 55 -17.17 6.56 -4.77
N TYR A 56 -16.95 7.77 -4.26
CA TYR A 56 -17.04 8.07 -2.83
C TYR A 56 -18.40 7.68 -2.20
N PRO A 57 -19.57 8.01 -2.78
CA PRO A 57 -20.86 7.65 -2.20
C PRO A 57 -21.06 6.14 -2.06
N GLU A 58 -20.61 5.37 -3.05
CA GLU A 58 -20.70 3.91 -3.03
C GLU A 58 -19.80 3.31 -1.95
N ILE A 59 -18.55 3.80 -1.85
CA ILE A 59 -17.60 3.37 -0.83
C ILE A 59 -18.15 3.65 0.56
N MET A 60 -18.70 4.84 0.81
CA MET A 60 -19.29 5.20 2.10
C MET A 60 -20.49 4.31 2.44
N THR A 61 -21.30 3.95 1.44
CA THR A 61 -22.41 3.02 1.63
C THR A 61 -21.93 1.63 2.02
N LYS A 62 -20.91 1.08 1.32
CA LYS A 62 -20.29 -0.20 1.67
C LYS A 62 -19.68 -0.19 3.08
N MET A 63 -19.02 0.91 3.46
CA MET A 63 -18.45 1.06 4.80
C MET A 63 -19.52 1.03 5.90
N ARG A 64 -20.67 1.69 5.70
CA ARG A 64 -21.79 1.64 6.66
C ARG A 64 -22.37 0.23 6.77
N GLN A 65 -22.51 -0.48 5.67
CA GLN A 65 -22.98 -1.87 5.66
C GLN A 65 -22.01 -2.82 6.36
N GLY A 66 -20.72 -2.61 6.20
CA GLY A 66 -19.64 -3.43 6.78
C GLY A 66 -19.05 -2.88 8.08
N VAL A 67 -19.73 -1.98 8.80
CA VAL A 67 -19.21 -1.30 9.99
C VAL A 67 -18.65 -2.26 11.05
N GLY A 68 -19.23 -3.44 11.18
CA GLY A 68 -18.82 -4.50 12.10
C GLY A 68 -17.47 -5.14 11.78
N ASN A 69 -16.92 -4.94 10.58
CA ASN A 69 -15.63 -5.51 10.16
C ASN A 69 -14.43 -4.64 10.58
N TYR A 70 -14.70 -3.49 11.19
CA TYR A 70 -13.68 -2.51 11.53
C TYR A 70 -13.62 -2.24 13.04
N ILE A 71 -12.49 -1.69 13.47
CA ILE A 71 -12.21 -1.26 14.84
C ILE A 71 -12.21 0.27 14.84
N TRP A 72 -13.05 0.86 15.68
CA TRP A 72 -13.33 2.30 15.68
C TRP A 72 -12.66 3.05 16.85
N ASP A 73 -11.50 2.56 17.31
CA ASP A 73 -10.80 3.15 18.46
C ASP A 73 -10.14 4.51 18.13
N SER A 74 -9.60 4.63 16.90
CA SER A 74 -8.91 5.86 16.44
C SER A 74 -9.78 6.76 15.58
N LEU A 75 -10.88 6.25 15.06
CA LEU A 75 -11.87 6.96 14.25
C LEU A 75 -13.24 6.69 14.84
N SER A 76 -13.98 7.74 15.16
CA SER A 76 -15.25 7.62 15.89
C SER A 76 -16.45 7.18 15.04
N SER A 77 -16.35 7.30 13.69
CA SER A 77 -17.44 6.97 12.78
C SER A 77 -17.00 6.77 11.33
N VAL A 78 -17.91 6.21 10.53
CA VAL A 78 -17.71 6.08 9.07
C VAL A 78 -17.57 7.46 8.42
N GLU A 79 -18.32 8.45 8.89
CA GLU A 79 -18.27 9.84 8.41
C GLU A 79 -16.87 10.45 8.65
N GLN A 80 -16.34 10.31 9.84
CA GLN A 80 -14.98 10.77 10.17
C GLN A 80 -13.91 10.07 9.31
N LEU A 81 -14.07 8.76 9.07
CA LEU A 81 -13.19 8.04 8.13
C LEU A 81 -13.25 8.66 6.73
N GLY A 82 -14.47 8.96 6.25
CA GLY A 82 -14.69 9.62 4.96
C GLY A 82 -13.96 10.96 4.88
N GLU A 83 -14.10 11.80 5.90
CA GLU A 83 -13.43 13.11 5.98
C GLU A 83 -11.90 12.98 5.94
N VAL A 84 -11.34 12.05 6.73
CA VAL A 84 -9.89 11.78 6.75
C VAL A 84 -9.40 11.31 5.39
N ARG A 85 -10.11 10.39 4.73
CA ARG A 85 -9.75 9.92 3.39
C ARG A 85 -9.82 11.03 2.34
N MET A 86 -10.89 11.83 2.35
CA MET A 86 -11.03 12.94 1.40
C MET A 86 -9.96 14.01 1.61
N LYS A 87 -9.56 14.27 2.85
CA LYS A 87 -8.45 15.17 3.17
C LYS A 87 -7.12 14.64 2.60
N ALA A 88 -6.82 13.35 2.78
CA ALA A 88 -5.63 12.72 2.24
C ALA A 88 -5.62 12.76 0.69
N MET A 89 -6.73 12.41 0.05
CA MET A 89 -6.87 12.47 -1.42
C MET A 89 -6.75 13.89 -1.95
N SER A 90 -7.31 14.88 -1.26
CA SER A 90 -7.17 16.31 -1.63
C SER A 90 -5.71 16.76 -1.50
N ARG A 91 -5.00 16.32 -0.46
CA ARG A 91 -3.58 16.62 -0.28
C ARG A 91 -2.72 16.00 -1.39
N PHE A 92 -2.97 14.73 -1.75
CA PHE A 92 -2.35 14.08 -2.90
C PHE A 92 -2.59 14.88 -4.18
N LEU A 93 -3.85 15.19 -4.51
CA LEU A 93 -4.22 15.90 -5.74
C LEU A 93 -3.58 17.30 -5.84
N SER A 94 -3.35 17.98 -4.72
CA SER A 94 -2.69 19.28 -4.71
C SER A 94 -1.21 19.23 -5.07
N ASP A 95 -0.57 18.06 -4.94
CA ASP A 95 0.86 17.82 -5.22
C ASP A 95 1.08 17.04 -6.52
N PHE A 96 0.08 16.31 -7.00
CA PHE A 96 0.22 15.27 -8.03
C PHE A 96 0.95 15.74 -9.29
N ASP A 97 0.52 16.86 -9.88
CA ASP A 97 1.16 17.36 -11.11
C ASP A 97 2.63 17.76 -10.90
N ALA A 98 2.94 18.32 -9.75
CA ALA A 98 4.32 18.67 -9.39
C ALA A 98 5.15 17.41 -9.13
N GLY A 99 4.59 16.47 -8.39
CA GLY A 99 5.23 15.20 -8.07
C GLY A 99 5.49 14.33 -9.31
N CYS A 100 4.56 14.30 -10.29
CA CYS A 100 4.79 13.65 -11.57
C CYS A 100 5.99 14.25 -12.32
N ARG A 101 6.08 15.59 -12.39
CA ARG A 101 7.23 16.27 -13.03
C ARG A 101 8.55 15.98 -12.30
N GLN A 102 8.51 15.70 -11.02
CA GLN A 102 9.67 15.34 -10.19
C GLN A 102 9.98 13.84 -10.20
N GLY A 103 9.18 13.01 -10.90
CA GLY A 103 9.35 11.55 -10.92
C GLY A 103 8.91 10.85 -9.63
N ARG A 104 8.17 11.52 -8.73
CA ARG A 104 7.70 10.93 -7.47
C ARG A 104 6.45 10.06 -7.62
N TYR A 105 5.65 10.27 -8.64
CA TYR A 105 4.49 9.44 -8.98
C TYR A 105 4.73 8.78 -10.34
N VAL A 106 4.78 7.46 -10.35
CA VAL A 106 5.11 6.63 -11.51
C VAL A 106 3.91 5.73 -11.86
N SER A 107 3.41 5.82 -13.10
CA SER A 107 2.37 4.92 -13.56
C SER A 107 2.95 3.53 -13.80
N ALA A 108 2.73 2.61 -12.87
CA ALA A 108 3.19 1.23 -12.93
C ALA A 108 2.33 0.32 -12.05
N SER A 109 2.36 -0.98 -12.31
CA SER A 109 1.65 -1.98 -11.52
C SER A 109 2.45 -3.27 -11.38
N LEU A 110 2.31 -3.92 -10.24
CA LEU A 110 2.78 -5.29 -10.06
C LEU A 110 2.10 -6.25 -11.07
N PRO A 111 2.80 -7.29 -11.53
CA PRO A 111 4.10 -7.75 -11.06
C PRO A 111 5.31 -7.23 -11.87
N SER A 112 5.21 -6.10 -12.55
CA SER A 112 6.31 -5.55 -13.37
C SER A 112 6.48 -4.06 -13.13
N LEU A 113 7.61 -3.67 -12.57
CA LEU A 113 7.91 -2.29 -12.19
C LEU A 113 9.07 -1.74 -13.02
N PRO A 114 9.03 -0.46 -13.45
CA PRO A 114 10.05 0.15 -14.31
C PRO A 114 11.26 0.65 -13.49
N PHE A 115 11.68 -0.10 -12.48
CA PHE A 115 12.79 0.26 -11.59
C PHE A 115 13.93 -0.76 -11.71
N SER A 116 15.14 -0.31 -11.46
CA SER A 116 16.34 -1.14 -11.43
C SER A 116 16.36 -2.07 -10.22
N ASP A 117 17.18 -3.12 -10.26
CA ASP A 117 17.41 -3.99 -9.11
C ASP A 117 17.98 -3.18 -7.95
N SER A 118 17.42 -3.37 -6.74
CA SER A 118 17.86 -2.71 -5.51
C SER A 118 17.87 -1.16 -5.59
N GLU A 119 16.98 -0.58 -6.41
CA GLU A 119 16.85 0.87 -6.53
C GLU A 119 16.39 1.52 -5.23
N PHE A 120 15.61 0.79 -4.42
CA PHE A 120 15.06 1.25 -3.16
C PHE A 120 15.65 0.49 -1.97
N ASP A 121 15.67 1.14 -0.81
CA ASP A 121 16.06 0.51 0.44
C ASP A 121 14.89 -0.17 1.12
N LEU A 122 13.66 0.37 0.91
CA LEU A 122 12.41 -0.14 1.47
C LEU A 122 11.28 0.01 0.46
N ALA A 123 10.54 -1.07 0.21
CA ALA A 123 9.26 -1.02 -0.47
C ALA A 123 8.11 -1.30 0.51
N VAL A 124 7.04 -0.49 0.43
CA VAL A 124 5.81 -0.68 1.20
C VAL A 124 4.64 -0.90 0.25
N CYS A 125 3.83 -1.93 0.50
CA CYS A 125 2.63 -2.21 -0.28
C CYS A 125 1.41 -2.21 0.66
N SER A 126 0.54 -1.19 0.50
CA SER A 126 -0.55 -0.90 1.40
C SER A 126 -1.91 -1.25 0.80
N HIS A 127 -2.71 -2.06 1.51
CA HIS A 127 -4.11 -2.34 1.18
C HIS A 127 -4.34 -2.79 -0.27
N TYR A 128 -3.39 -3.54 -0.84
CA TYR A 128 -3.46 -4.00 -2.22
C TYR A 128 -3.28 -5.54 -2.30
N LEU A 129 -2.08 -6.06 -2.32
CA LEU A 129 -1.76 -7.42 -2.74
C LEU A 129 -2.63 -8.51 -2.06
N PHE A 130 -2.43 -8.78 -0.78
CA PHE A 130 -3.16 -9.84 -0.07
C PHE A 130 -4.62 -9.48 0.23
N LEU A 131 -4.95 -8.20 0.30
CA LEU A 131 -6.33 -7.74 0.52
C LEU A 131 -7.28 -8.22 -0.60
N TYR A 132 -6.77 -8.32 -1.83
CA TYR A 132 -7.54 -8.74 -3.01
C TYR A 132 -7.28 -10.19 -3.42
N SER A 133 -7.00 -11.09 -2.46
CA SER A 133 -6.69 -12.51 -2.69
C SER A 133 -7.77 -13.28 -3.47
N ASP A 134 -9.01 -12.81 -3.50
CA ASP A 134 -10.07 -13.42 -4.29
C ASP A 134 -10.06 -13.00 -5.76
N HIS A 135 -9.37 -11.90 -6.08
CA HIS A 135 -9.28 -11.35 -7.43
C HIS A 135 -7.91 -11.56 -8.07
N VAL A 136 -6.88 -11.80 -7.25
CA VAL A 136 -5.49 -12.01 -7.67
C VAL A 136 -5.11 -13.43 -7.30
N ASP A 137 -4.62 -14.22 -8.24
CA ASP A 137 -4.22 -15.60 -8.00
C ASP A 137 -2.86 -15.73 -7.29
N GLY A 138 -2.54 -16.96 -6.86
CA GLY A 138 -1.31 -17.22 -6.10
C GLY A 138 -0.02 -17.00 -6.91
N ALA A 139 -0.06 -17.22 -8.22
CA ALA A 139 1.09 -16.97 -9.10
C ALA A 139 1.38 -15.46 -9.17
N ALA A 140 0.35 -14.64 -9.39
CA ALA A 140 0.47 -13.19 -9.43
C ALA A 140 0.91 -12.61 -8.07
N HIS A 141 0.49 -13.20 -6.93
CA HIS A 141 1.01 -12.82 -5.61
C HIS A 141 2.50 -13.09 -5.50
N LEU A 142 2.95 -14.28 -5.90
CA LEU A 142 4.35 -14.67 -5.83
C LEU A 142 5.22 -13.80 -6.75
N ASP A 143 4.79 -13.58 -7.98
CA ASP A 143 5.53 -12.76 -8.95
C ASP A 143 5.59 -11.30 -8.49
N SER A 144 4.51 -10.78 -7.89
CA SER A 144 4.49 -9.43 -7.29
C SER A 144 5.47 -9.31 -6.13
N MET A 145 5.54 -10.31 -5.25
CA MET A 145 6.49 -10.29 -4.14
C MET A 145 7.94 -10.42 -4.61
N ARG A 146 8.21 -11.25 -5.64
CA ARG A 146 9.54 -11.33 -6.26
C ARG A 146 9.97 -10.01 -6.86
N GLU A 147 9.06 -9.33 -7.54
CA GLU A 147 9.32 -8.02 -8.13
C GLU A 147 9.61 -6.96 -7.06
N LEU A 148 8.84 -6.93 -5.97
CA LEU A 148 9.12 -6.04 -4.85
C LEU A 148 10.49 -6.33 -4.23
N CYS A 149 10.86 -7.60 -4.04
CA CYS A 149 12.17 -8.00 -3.54
C CYS A 149 13.31 -7.75 -4.55
N ARG A 150 13.03 -7.69 -5.85
CA ARG A 150 14.01 -7.28 -6.87
C ARG A 150 14.36 -5.81 -6.75
N VAL A 151 13.35 -4.96 -6.60
CA VAL A 151 13.53 -3.50 -6.63
C VAL A 151 13.92 -2.90 -5.27
N ALA A 152 13.72 -3.64 -4.15
CA ALA A 152 13.99 -3.14 -2.81
C ALA A 152 14.69 -4.17 -1.93
N SER A 153 15.59 -3.69 -1.05
CA SER A 153 16.31 -4.55 -0.08
C SER A 153 15.41 -5.08 1.03
N GLU A 154 14.40 -4.31 1.44
CA GLU A 154 13.37 -4.70 2.41
C GLU A 154 11.99 -4.41 1.83
N VAL A 155 11.05 -5.33 2.02
CA VAL A 155 9.65 -5.21 1.59
C VAL A 155 8.73 -5.38 2.79
N ARG A 156 7.75 -4.49 2.94
CA ARG A 156 6.69 -4.60 3.95
C ARG A 156 5.32 -4.56 3.28
N VAL A 157 4.51 -5.59 3.48
CA VAL A 157 3.15 -5.67 2.92
C VAL A 157 2.12 -5.73 4.03
N PHE A 158 1.12 -4.87 3.97
CA PHE A 158 0.01 -4.80 4.92
C PHE A 158 -1.30 -4.39 4.23
N PRO A 159 -2.43 -5.00 4.59
CA PRO A 159 -2.58 -6.17 5.44
C PRO A 159 -2.23 -7.48 4.73
N VAL A 160 -2.09 -8.56 5.49
CA VAL A 160 -1.94 -9.94 4.99
C VAL A 160 -3.23 -10.75 5.09
N VAL A 161 -4.34 -10.06 5.29
CA VAL A 161 -5.71 -10.61 5.30
C VAL A 161 -6.46 -10.15 4.05
N SER A 162 -7.49 -10.91 3.66
CA SER A 162 -8.43 -10.57 2.60
C SER A 162 -9.49 -9.56 3.07
N LEU A 163 -10.40 -9.18 2.19
CA LEU A 163 -11.44 -8.16 2.48
C LEU A 163 -12.39 -8.57 3.61
N ASP A 164 -12.57 -9.87 3.84
CA ASP A 164 -13.39 -10.43 4.93
C ASP A 164 -12.66 -10.46 6.29
N GLY A 165 -11.36 -10.14 6.33
CA GLY A 165 -10.54 -10.13 7.54
C GLY A 165 -9.87 -11.46 7.86
N GLU A 166 -10.06 -12.50 7.05
CA GLU A 166 -9.39 -13.79 7.19
C GLU A 166 -7.98 -13.75 6.58
N ALA A 167 -7.08 -14.59 7.07
CA ALA A 167 -5.74 -14.70 6.49
C ALA A 167 -5.81 -15.00 4.99
N SER A 168 -5.00 -14.32 4.19
CA SER A 168 -4.96 -14.57 2.75
C SER A 168 -4.61 -16.03 2.46
N LYS A 169 -5.42 -16.67 1.63
CA LYS A 169 -5.20 -18.06 1.18
C LYS A 169 -3.88 -18.30 0.44
N HIS A 170 -3.22 -17.24 0.01
CA HIS A 170 -1.95 -17.28 -0.71
C HIS A 170 -0.73 -17.01 0.18
N LEU A 171 -0.93 -16.56 1.42
CA LEU A 171 0.15 -16.08 2.30
C LEU A 171 1.20 -17.17 2.57
N ASP A 172 0.78 -18.34 3.04
CA ASP A 172 1.68 -19.44 3.40
C ASP A 172 2.51 -19.92 2.21
N GLN A 173 1.88 -20.07 1.05
CA GLN A 173 2.57 -20.48 -0.18
C GLN A 173 3.62 -19.45 -0.61
N VAL A 174 3.28 -18.17 -0.57
CA VAL A 174 4.19 -17.06 -0.91
C VAL A 174 5.38 -17.06 0.04
N MET A 175 5.15 -17.10 1.35
CA MET A 175 6.22 -17.11 2.35
C MET A 175 7.15 -18.32 2.19
N THR A 176 6.58 -19.52 2.05
CA THR A 176 7.36 -20.75 1.86
C THR A 176 8.24 -20.67 0.60
N THR A 177 7.66 -20.18 -0.51
CA THR A 177 8.39 -20.11 -1.77
C THR A 177 9.50 -19.05 -1.73
N LEU A 178 9.25 -17.90 -1.15
CA LEU A 178 10.29 -16.86 -0.98
C LEU A 178 11.44 -17.35 -0.10
N SER A 179 11.13 -18.00 1.03
CA SER A 179 12.14 -18.57 1.92
C SER A 179 12.99 -19.64 1.23
N ALA A 180 12.38 -20.52 0.43
CA ALA A 180 13.09 -21.52 -0.35
C ALA A 180 14.04 -20.91 -1.41
N ASN A 181 13.80 -19.65 -1.80
CA ASN A 181 14.66 -18.89 -2.73
C ASN A 181 15.66 -17.97 -2.00
N GLY A 182 15.89 -18.15 -0.70
CA GLY A 182 16.91 -17.44 0.06
C GLY A 182 16.49 -16.03 0.52
N ILE A 183 15.20 -15.71 0.50
CA ILE A 183 14.66 -14.46 1.04
C ILE A 183 14.25 -14.70 2.50
N ASP A 184 14.71 -13.86 3.42
CA ASP A 184 14.27 -13.89 4.82
C ASP A 184 12.85 -13.31 4.92
N VAL A 185 11.88 -14.13 5.29
CA VAL A 185 10.46 -13.75 5.35
C VAL A 185 9.88 -14.01 6.73
N SER A 186 9.21 -13.02 7.29
CA SER A 186 8.57 -13.12 8.60
C SER A 186 7.26 -12.33 8.65
N LEU A 187 6.37 -12.72 9.57
CA LEU A 187 5.23 -11.91 9.98
C LEU A 187 5.62 -11.10 11.21
N GLN A 188 5.31 -9.80 11.18
CA GLN A 188 5.60 -8.89 12.29
C GLN A 188 4.33 -8.19 12.75
N PRO A 189 4.09 -8.13 14.07
CA PRO A 189 2.91 -7.46 14.59
C PRO A 189 2.96 -5.97 14.30
N VAL A 190 1.78 -5.39 14.03
CA VAL A 190 1.62 -3.95 13.83
C VAL A 190 0.74 -3.35 14.92
N SER A 191 1.02 -2.11 15.31
CA SER A 191 0.18 -1.36 16.25
C SER A 191 -1.07 -0.76 15.60
N TYR A 192 -1.09 -0.66 14.29
CA TYR A 192 -2.24 -0.14 13.55
C TYR A 192 -3.43 -1.09 13.65
N ARG A 193 -4.58 -0.57 14.07
CA ARG A 193 -5.82 -1.32 14.24
C ARG A 193 -6.94 -0.59 13.53
N PHE A 194 -7.42 -1.18 12.43
CA PHE A 194 -8.60 -0.68 11.74
C PHE A 194 -9.46 -1.83 11.20
N GLN A 195 -8.94 -2.65 10.29
CA GLN A 195 -9.64 -3.85 9.84
C GLN A 195 -9.46 -4.97 10.87
N LYS A 196 -10.54 -5.64 11.26
CA LYS A 196 -10.47 -6.82 12.12
C LYS A 196 -9.63 -7.90 11.44
N GLY A 197 -8.84 -8.65 12.20
CA GLY A 197 -7.91 -9.65 11.67
C GLY A 197 -6.57 -9.11 11.18
N ALA A 198 -6.49 -7.85 10.73
CA ALA A 198 -5.26 -7.23 10.23
C ALA A 198 -4.35 -6.79 11.40
N THR A 199 -3.58 -7.74 11.94
CA THR A 199 -2.72 -7.55 13.13
C THR A 199 -1.24 -7.64 12.83
N GLU A 200 -0.89 -8.14 11.63
CA GLU A 200 0.49 -8.40 11.23
C GLU A 200 0.75 -7.89 9.82
N MET A 201 2.00 -7.55 9.54
CA MET A 201 2.52 -7.30 8.20
C MET A 201 3.52 -8.38 7.80
N LEU A 202 3.61 -8.68 6.53
CA LEU A 202 4.70 -9.48 5.97
C LEU A 202 5.91 -8.58 5.78
N VAL A 203 7.07 -9.06 6.25
CA VAL A 203 8.38 -8.45 6.02
C VAL A 203 9.23 -9.45 5.25
N ALA A 204 9.79 -9.03 4.12
CA ALA A 204 10.74 -9.81 3.33
C ALA A 204 12.03 -9.02 3.16
N LYS A 205 13.20 -9.69 3.30
CA LYS A 205 14.52 -9.09 3.14
C LYS A 205 15.38 -9.94 2.22
N SER A 206 15.95 -9.29 1.23
CA SER A 206 17.01 -9.92 0.43
C SER A 206 18.26 -10.09 1.29
N VAL A 207 18.85 -11.30 1.30
CA VAL A 207 20.06 -11.64 2.05
C VAL A 207 21.28 -11.30 1.24
#